data_f762edb55df11a3706f436a0b2f2bce0
#
_entry.id   f762edb55df11a3706f436a0b2f2bce0
#
_cell.length_a   1.000
_cell.length_b   1.000
_cell.length_c   1.000
_cell.angle_alpha   90.00
_cell.angle_beta   90.00
_cell.angle_gamma   90.00
#
_symmetry.space_group_name_H-M   'P 1'
#
loop_
_entity.id
_entity.type
_entity.pdbx_description
1 polymer ?
#
loop_
_entity_poly.entity_id
_entity_poly.type
_entity_poly.pdbx_seq_one_letter_code
_entity_poly.pdbx_strand_id
1 'polypeptide(L)'
;MRSAGYLIFIASFLLIFISCKSSKTVSPQGGSGSHGYVVVSREYPAYFSFSDGSPYIPVGINMINPSGKFHNKPDSAMAEIERWMKNLSANGGNYVRIWLSESFWDMEDSAAGKYDQEKISRIDRFISMARENKLKIKITLEHFRSITMDENPQSWATKFIYHKSRGGPLDSVRQYLTSDEGRKLFLDKVDFYQKRYGSDTIFFGWELWNEMNAMHGPEDSIFFDWNVRMLREVKARFPENLVMQSLGSFDDERVRPVYKKMMLLPENEVAQIHRYLDPGAPMEVCQAPMDIICSSAIKELESYHTGKPMMLAETGAVESRHSGPSKLYLLDTEGILLHDILFAPFFTGSAGTGMSWHWESYVDKNNLWYHFGRFSEAVKDIDPIKEKFITDFAESGSLRIYQLRGIATTLLWIRDGRNNWKSELIDGIRPDVISGENIGLATVGVGGEPKKVTCYDPWTNKWADAVCENGKIALPDFRRSLVVRITL
;
A
#
# COMPACT_ATOMS: atom_id res chain seq x y z
N MET A 1 -58.96 79.31 -14.85
CA MET A 1 -58.09 78.56 -15.73
C MET A 1 -56.88 78.16 -14.94
N ARG A 2 -56.88 76.98 -14.42
CA ARG A 2 -55.76 76.43 -13.62
C ARG A 2 -55.40 75.08 -14.22
N SER A 3 -54.21 74.96 -14.74
CA SER A 3 -53.61 73.71 -15.23
C SER A 3 -52.99 72.95 -14.06
N ALA A 4 -53.37 71.74 -13.87
CA ALA A 4 -52.81 70.83 -12.90
C ALA A 4 -51.67 70.01 -13.57
N GLY A 5 -50.46 70.12 -13.06
CA GLY A 5 -49.33 69.32 -13.52
C GLY A 5 -49.26 68.01 -12.68
N TYR A 6 -49.16 66.88 -13.38
CA TYR A 6 -48.92 65.56 -12.77
C TYR A 6 -47.42 65.32 -12.64
N LEU A 7 -46.93 65.11 -11.41
CA LEU A 7 -45.58 64.60 -11.14
C LEU A 7 -45.60 63.07 -11.24
N ILE A 8 -44.80 62.55 -12.15
CA ILE A 8 -44.54 61.11 -12.29
C ILE A 8 -43.30 60.79 -11.44
N PHE A 9 -43.50 60.00 -10.38
CA PHE A 9 -42.41 59.41 -9.59
C PHE A 9 -41.92 58.14 -10.32
N ILE A 10 -40.67 58.13 -10.81
CA ILE A 10 -40.00 56.94 -11.30
C ILE A 10 -39.24 56.31 -10.15
N ALA A 11 -39.73 55.19 -9.65
CA ALA A 11 -39.03 54.39 -8.67
C ALA A 11 -38.00 53.47 -9.39
N SER A 12 -36.73 53.81 -9.27
CA SER A 12 -35.66 52.95 -9.78
C SER A 12 -35.46 51.75 -8.82
N PHE A 13 -35.84 50.56 -9.27
CA PHE A 13 -35.54 49.31 -8.60
C PHE A 13 -34.08 48.94 -8.91
N LEU A 14 -33.19 49.06 -7.91
CA LEU A 14 -31.82 48.57 -7.97
C LEU A 14 -31.86 47.05 -7.71
N LEU A 15 -31.74 46.26 -8.77
CA LEU A 15 -31.55 44.81 -8.67
C LEU A 15 -30.11 44.54 -8.27
N ILE A 16 -29.88 44.19 -6.99
CA ILE A 16 -28.62 43.67 -6.50
C ILE A 16 -28.50 42.21 -6.94
N PHE A 17 -27.73 41.95 -7.98
CA PHE A 17 -27.32 40.59 -8.34
C PHE A 17 -26.31 40.09 -7.29
N ILE A 18 -26.78 39.29 -6.33
CA ILE A 18 -25.92 38.49 -5.49
C ILE A 18 -25.41 37.34 -6.35
N SER A 19 -24.20 37.50 -6.85
CA SER A 19 -23.46 36.42 -7.54
C SER A 19 -23.07 35.36 -6.48
N CYS A 20 -23.92 34.37 -6.30
CA CYS A 20 -23.49 33.12 -5.65
C CYS A 20 -22.44 32.48 -6.53
N LYS A 21 -21.15 32.56 -6.12
CA LYS A 21 -20.12 31.69 -6.66
C LYS A 21 -20.47 30.25 -6.28
N SER A 22 -21.13 29.57 -7.21
CA SER A 22 -21.29 28.11 -7.14
C SER A 22 -19.92 27.49 -7.07
N SER A 23 -19.62 26.85 -5.94
CA SER A 23 -18.49 25.93 -5.85
C SER A 23 -18.70 24.86 -6.92
N LYS A 24 -17.84 24.83 -7.92
CA LYS A 24 -17.82 23.75 -8.90
C LYS A 24 -17.57 22.46 -8.16
N THR A 25 -18.61 21.68 -7.93
CA THR A 25 -18.46 20.24 -7.72
C THR A 25 -17.75 19.70 -8.94
N VAL A 26 -16.57 19.13 -8.74
CA VAL A 26 -15.85 18.41 -9.79
C VAL A 26 -16.72 17.22 -10.15
N SER A 27 -17.43 17.32 -11.27
CA SER A 27 -18.15 16.16 -11.81
C SER A 27 -17.14 15.06 -12.13
N PRO A 28 -17.43 13.78 -11.84
CA PRO A 28 -16.56 12.68 -12.23
C PRO A 28 -16.51 12.65 -13.76
N GLN A 29 -15.45 13.17 -14.35
CA GLN A 29 -15.17 12.96 -15.76
C GLN A 29 -14.63 11.53 -15.92
N GLY A 30 -15.51 10.61 -16.27
CA GLY A 30 -15.14 9.33 -16.86
C GLY A 30 -14.40 9.61 -18.18
N GLY A 31 -13.08 9.78 -18.08
CA GLY A 31 -12.20 9.84 -19.25
C GLY A 31 -12.21 8.49 -19.95
N SER A 32 -12.35 8.48 -21.27
CA SER A 32 -12.19 7.31 -22.13
C SER A 32 -10.81 6.69 -21.88
N GLY A 33 -10.76 5.55 -21.16
CA GLY A 33 -9.53 4.85 -20.75
C GLY A 33 -9.43 4.44 -19.29
N SER A 34 -10.45 4.66 -18.44
CA SER A 34 -10.43 4.18 -17.06
C SER A 34 -10.99 2.76 -17.00
N HIS A 35 -10.21 1.81 -16.52
CA HIS A 35 -10.63 0.42 -16.26
C HIS A 35 -11.66 0.29 -15.10
N GLY A 36 -12.08 1.40 -14.52
CA GLY A 36 -13.04 1.43 -13.42
C GLY A 36 -12.40 1.29 -12.03
N TYR A 37 -13.18 0.73 -11.09
CA TYR A 37 -12.76 0.52 -9.70
C TYR A 37 -11.83 -0.68 -9.58
N VAL A 38 -10.92 -0.63 -8.61
CA VAL A 38 -10.22 -1.84 -8.17
C VAL A 38 -11.13 -2.60 -7.22
N VAL A 39 -11.34 -3.87 -7.50
CA VAL A 39 -12.20 -4.76 -6.73
C VAL A 39 -11.51 -6.09 -6.46
N VAL A 40 -11.98 -6.86 -5.49
CA VAL A 40 -11.59 -8.26 -5.37
C VAL A 40 -12.13 -9.01 -6.59
N SER A 41 -11.28 -9.76 -7.28
CA SER A 41 -11.70 -10.51 -8.46
C SER A 41 -12.81 -11.54 -8.11
N ARG A 42 -13.90 -11.52 -8.85
CA ARG A 42 -14.99 -12.49 -8.69
C ARG A 42 -14.62 -13.88 -9.18
N GLU A 43 -13.72 -13.96 -10.18
CA GLU A 43 -13.31 -15.24 -10.78
C GLU A 43 -12.24 -15.94 -9.95
N TYR A 44 -11.33 -15.17 -9.34
CA TYR A 44 -10.28 -15.70 -8.47
C TYR A 44 -9.96 -14.71 -7.34
N PRO A 45 -10.60 -14.83 -6.18
CA PRO A 45 -10.56 -13.83 -5.10
C PRO A 45 -9.20 -13.62 -4.44
N ALA A 46 -8.18 -14.40 -4.77
CA ALA A 46 -6.80 -14.20 -4.31
C ALA A 46 -6.15 -12.94 -4.91
N TYR A 47 -6.73 -12.37 -5.98
CA TYR A 47 -6.19 -11.22 -6.69
C TYR A 47 -7.21 -10.12 -6.89
N PHE A 48 -6.74 -8.95 -7.31
CA PHE A 48 -7.57 -7.82 -7.69
C PHE A 48 -7.81 -7.78 -9.20
N SER A 49 -8.98 -7.28 -9.56
CA SER A 49 -9.28 -6.84 -10.93
C SER A 49 -9.77 -5.41 -10.93
N PHE A 50 -9.81 -4.79 -12.09
CA PHE A 50 -10.69 -3.65 -12.30
C PHE A 50 -12.14 -4.13 -12.47
N SER A 51 -13.09 -3.22 -12.30
CA SER A 51 -14.51 -3.55 -12.46
C SER A 51 -14.91 -3.94 -13.89
N ASP A 52 -14.04 -3.68 -14.90
CA ASP A 52 -14.18 -4.19 -16.27
C ASP A 52 -13.66 -5.63 -16.46
N GLY A 53 -13.13 -6.25 -15.38
CA GLY A 53 -12.60 -7.62 -15.37
C GLY A 53 -11.11 -7.72 -15.70
N SER A 54 -10.45 -6.65 -16.14
CA SER A 54 -9.01 -6.68 -16.40
C SER A 54 -8.20 -6.84 -15.10
N PRO A 55 -7.06 -7.55 -15.11
CA PRO A 55 -6.28 -7.80 -13.90
C PRO A 55 -5.61 -6.54 -13.37
N TYR A 56 -5.49 -6.45 -12.05
CA TYR A 56 -4.73 -5.39 -11.39
C TYR A 56 -3.76 -5.98 -10.36
N ILE A 57 -2.47 -5.83 -10.63
CA ILE A 57 -1.39 -6.19 -9.71
C ILE A 57 -0.87 -4.89 -9.08
N PRO A 58 -1.10 -4.62 -7.79
CA PRO A 58 -0.56 -3.42 -7.14
C PRO A 58 0.97 -3.48 -7.08
N VAL A 59 1.61 -2.52 -7.72
CA VAL A 59 3.06 -2.30 -7.72
C VAL A 59 3.30 -0.90 -7.17
N GLY A 60 3.82 -0.79 -5.95
CA GLY A 60 3.88 0.52 -5.36
C GLY A 60 4.59 0.62 -4.02
N ILE A 61 4.31 1.70 -3.31
CA ILE A 61 5.04 2.09 -2.12
C ILE A 61 4.15 2.90 -1.17
N ASN A 62 4.50 2.93 0.10
CA ASN A 62 3.97 3.90 1.03
C ASN A 62 4.57 5.29 0.70
N MET A 63 3.73 6.34 0.67
CA MET A 63 4.13 7.71 0.40
C MET A 63 3.27 8.64 1.26
N ILE A 64 3.38 8.44 2.58
CA ILE A 64 2.38 8.97 3.53
C ILE A 64 2.47 10.47 3.76
N ASN A 65 3.64 11.08 3.60
CA ASN A 65 3.88 12.50 3.79
C ASN A 65 5.11 12.98 3.00
N PRO A 66 5.35 14.29 2.86
CA PRO A 66 6.61 14.81 2.34
C PRO A 66 7.76 14.57 3.31
N SER A 67 9.00 14.72 2.83
CA SER A 67 10.18 14.68 3.70
C SER A 67 10.16 15.77 4.77
N GLY A 68 10.70 15.48 5.96
CA GLY A 68 10.68 16.38 7.10
C GLY A 68 11.25 17.77 6.80
N LYS A 69 12.22 17.87 5.89
CA LYS A 69 12.83 19.16 5.46
C LYS A 69 11.84 20.12 4.76
N PHE A 70 10.77 19.57 4.19
CA PHE A 70 9.75 20.36 3.47
C PHE A 70 8.40 20.43 4.18
N HIS A 71 8.25 19.80 5.34
CA HIS A 71 6.98 19.75 6.07
C HIS A 71 6.31 21.13 6.24
N ASN A 72 7.10 22.17 6.52
CA ASN A 72 6.62 23.55 6.67
C ASN A 72 6.76 24.39 5.39
N LYS A 73 6.95 23.76 4.22
CA LYS A 73 7.09 24.40 2.90
C LYS A 73 6.16 23.71 1.89
N PRO A 74 4.85 23.98 1.94
CA PRO A 74 3.85 23.18 1.20
C PRO A 74 4.13 23.04 -0.29
N ASP A 75 4.53 24.10 -0.97
CA ASP A 75 4.80 24.03 -2.42
C ASP A 75 6.01 23.14 -2.74
N SER A 76 7.08 23.25 -1.95
CA SER A 76 8.27 22.40 -2.09
C SER A 76 7.94 20.92 -1.77
N ALA A 77 7.12 20.70 -0.74
CA ALA A 77 6.63 19.39 -0.35
C ALA A 77 5.80 18.74 -1.49
N MET A 78 4.88 19.50 -2.05
CA MET A 78 4.04 18.98 -3.16
C MET A 78 4.85 18.74 -4.44
N ALA A 79 5.87 19.57 -4.71
CA ALA A 79 6.78 19.32 -5.84
C ALA A 79 7.65 18.08 -5.63
N GLU A 80 8.07 17.80 -4.39
CA GLU A 80 8.80 16.58 -4.05
C GLU A 80 7.93 15.33 -4.24
N ILE A 81 6.70 15.34 -3.74
CA ILE A 81 5.74 14.24 -3.91
C ILE A 81 5.43 14.00 -5.40
N GLU A 82 5.24 15.08 -6.18
CA GLU A 82 5.01 14.98 -7.62
C GLU A 82 6.18 14.28 -8.33
N ARG A 83 7.41 14.62 -7.97
CA ARG A 83 8.62 13.96 -8.49
C ARG A 83 8.66 12.47 -8.13
N TRP A 84 8.32 12.10 -6.90
CA TRP A 84 8.25 10.70 -6.49
C TRP A 84 7.18 9.92 -7.27
N MET A 85 5.99 10.50 -7.45
CA MET A 85 4.93 9.87 -8.23
C MET A 85 5.34 9.67 -9.68
N LYS A 86 6.01 10.67 -10.30
CA LYS A 86 6.54 10.56 -11.67
C LYS A 86 7.59 9.47 -11.78
N ASN A 87 8.52 9.39 -10.82
CA ASN A 87 9.55 8.35 -10.81
C ASN A 87 8.94 6.95 -10.66
N LEU A 88 7.98 6.79 -9.74
CA LEU A 88 7.28 5.52 -9.53
C LEU A 88 6.53 5.08 -10.79
N SER A 89 5.72 5.97 -11.37
CA SER A 89 4.92 5.70 -12.58
C SER A 89 5.80 5.41 -13.80
N ALA A 90 6.87 6.18 -14.01
CA ALA A 90 7.82 5.96 -15.12
C ALA A 90 8.53 4.60 -15.03
N ASN A 91 8.55 4.02 -13.85
CA ASN A 91 9.11 2.70 -13.57
C ASN A 91 8.01 1.64 -13.32
N GLY A 92 6.83 1.78 -13.90
CA GLY A 92 5.78 0.75 -13.88
C GLY A 92 5.01 0.61 -12.56
N GLY A 93 5.26 1.50 -11.59
CA GLY A 93 4.44 1.56 -10.39
C GLY A 93 3.05 2.11 -10.67
N ASN A 94 2.06 1.61 -9.95
CA ASN A 94 0.65 1.93 -10.16
C ASN A 94 -0.16 2.14 -8.85
N TYR A 95 0.52 2.19 -7.69
CA TYR A 95 -0.09 2.24 -6.38
C TYR A 95 0.70 3.11 -5.40
N VAL A 96 -0.02 3.91 -4.61
CA VAL A 96 0.52 4.66 -3.47
C VAL A 96 -0.43 4.61 -2.28
N ARG A 97 0.13 4.71 -1.07
CA ARG A 97 -0.66 4.86 0.17
C ARG A 97 -0.36 6.19 0.84
N ILE A 98 -1.39 6.85 1.37
CA ILE A 98 -1.33 8.12 2.11
C ILE A 98 -2.09 8.02 3.42
N TRP A 99 -1.66 8.76 4.47
CA TRP A 99 -2.37 8.90 5.73
C TRP A 99 -2.97 10.29 5.86
N LEU A 100 -4.30 10.39 5.84
CA LEU A 100 -4.98 11.69 5.89
C LEU A 100 -4.95 12.36 7.27
N SER A 101 -4.69 11.59 8.32
CA SER A 101 -4.51 12.11 9.68
C SER A 101 -3.07 12.55 10.00
N GLU A 102 -2.12 12.41 9.06
CA GLU A 102 -0.79 12.98 9.18
C GLU A 102 -0.85 14.52 9.16
N SER A 103 -0.06 15.18 10.00
CA SER A 103 -0.19 16.62 10.24
C SER A 103 -0.09 17.50 8.98
N PHE A 104 0.62 17.04 7.95
CA PHE A 104 0.68 17.72 6.65
C PHE A 104 -0.67 17.71 5.89
N TRP A 105 -1.46 16.68 6.09
CA TRP A 105 -2.73 16.44 5.40
C TRP A 105 -3.96 16.65 6.30
N ASP A 106 -3.81 16.48 7.64
CA ASP A 106 -4.94 16.43 8.56
C ASP A 106 -5.74 17.74 8.54
N MET A 107 -6.85 17.68 7.83
CA MET A 107 -7.73 18.83 7.64
C MET A 107 -8.46 19.27 8.90
N GLU A 108 -8.48 18.42 9.96
CA GLU A 108 -9.21 18.65 11.20
C GLU A 108 -8.25 18.71 12.40
N ASP A 109 -7.12 19.36 12.27
CA ASP A 109 -6.07 19.38 13.29
C ASP A 109 -6.20 20.46 14.35
N SER A 110 -7.03 21.48 14.13
CA SER A 110 -7.15 22.65 15.01
C SER A 110 -8.29 22.52 16.02
N ALA A 111 -9.46 22.04 15.61
CA ALA A 111 -10.63 21.83 16.44
C ALA A 111 -11.60 20.89 15.76
N ALA A 112 -12.37 20.14 16.57
CA ALA A 112 -13.40 19.22 16.09
C ALA A 112 -14.43 19.94 15.17
N GLY A 113 -14.70 19.37 14.02
CA GLY A 113 -15.63 19.91 13.01
C GLY A 113 -15.12 21.12 12.22
N LYS A 114 -13.88 21.56 12.44
CA LYS A 114 -13.28 22.70 11.73
C LYS A 114 -12.24 22.21 10.71
N TYR A 115 -12.60 22.32 9.44
CA TYR A 115 -11.80 21.80 8.33
C TYR A 115 -10.95 22.88 7.66
N ASP A 116 -9.64 22.64 7.60
CA ASP A 116 -8.63 23.52 6.98
C ASP A 116 -8.66 23.40 5.45
N GLN A 117 -9.01 24.51 4.79
CA GLN A 117 -9.15 24.57 3.33
C GLN A 117 -7.82 24.45 2.57
N GLU A 118 -6.70 24.86 3.17
CA GLU A 118 -5.38 24.70 2.55
C GLU A 118 -4.98 23.24 2.51
N LYS A 119 -5.21 22.50 3.60
CA LYS A 119 -4.92 21.07 3.67
C LYS A 119 -5.84 20.26 2.75
N ILE A 120 -7.12 20.62 2.68
CA ILE A 120 -8.06 20.05 1.69
C ILE A 120 -7.53 20.26 0.28
N SER A 121 -7.07 21.47 -0.06
CA SER A 121 -6.51 21.77 -1.39
C SER A 121 -5.23 20.97 -1.67
N ARG A 122 -4.41 20.67 -0.64
CA ARG A 122 -3.25 19.78 -0.79
C ARG A 122 -3.67 18.34 -1.12
N ILE A 123 -4.71 17.83 -0.44
CA ILE A 123 -5.26 16.49 -0.73
C ILE A 123 -5.80 16.43 -2.17
N ASP A 124 -6.54 17.45 -2.61
CA ASP A 124 -7.03 17.55 -3.99
C ASP A 124 -5.88 17.51 -5.01
N ARG A 125 -4.81 18.26 -4.73
CA ARG A 125 -3.62 18.28 -5.58
C ARG A 125 -2.92 16.92 -5.61
N PHE A 126 -2.80 16.24 -4.46
CA PHE A 126 -2.26 14.88 -4.39
C PHE A 126 -3.05 13.91 -5.26
N ILE A 127 -4.38 13.95 -5.17
CA ILE A 127 -5.28 13.12 -5.98
C ILE A 127 -5.13 13.42 -7.47
N SER A 128 -5.03 14.70 -7.86
CA SER A 128 -4.78 15.10 -9.25
C SER A 128 -3.46 14.54 -9.78
N MET A 129 -2.38 14.72 -9.02
CA MET A 129 -1.06 14.21 -9.40
C MET A 129 -1.04 12.68 -9.52
N ALA A 130 -1.72 11.96 -8.62
CA ALA A 130 -1.84 10.51 -8.71
C ALA A 130 -2.60 10.11 -9.98
N ARG A 131 -3.66 10.82 -10.33
CA ARG A 131 -4.43 10.58 -11.55
C ARG A 131 -3.59 10.80 -12.82
N GLU A 132 -2.86 11.90 -12.88
CA GLU A 132 -1.96 12.22 -14.00
C GLU A 132 -0.88 11.15 -14.19
N ASN A 133 -0.41 10.57 -13.07
CA ASN A 133 0.58 9.50 -13.05
C ASN A 133 -0.03 8.08 -13.05
N LYS A 134 -1.34 7.93 -13.23
CA LYS A 134 -2.06 6.63 -13.27
C LYS A 134 -1.85 5.75 -12.04
N LEU A 135 -1.66 6.37 -10.87
CA LEU A 135 -1.48 5.69 -9.60
C LEU A 135 -2.81 5.55 -8.87
N LYS A 136 -3.16 4.36 -8.43
CA LYS A 136 -4.28 4.14 -7.51
C LYS A 136 -3.86 4.50 -6.10
N ILE A 137 -4.78 5.07 -5.32
CA ILE A 137 -4.50 5.59 -3.98
C ILE A 137 -5.19 4.72 -2.94
N LYS A 138 -4.43 4.16 -2.00
CA LYS A 138 -4.96 3.65 -0.73
C LYS A 138 -4.99 4.80 0.28
N ILE A 139 -6.17 5.15 0.75
CA ILE A 139 -6.36 6.16 1.80
C ILE A 139 -6.36 5.46 3.16
N THR A 140 -5.57 5.95 4.10
CA THR A 140 -5.69 5.64 5.52
C THR A 140 -6.28 6.85 6.23
N LEU A 141 -7.41 6.65 6.91
CA LEU A 141 -8.17 7.75 7.52
C LEU A 141 -7.53 8.23 8.83
N GLU A 142 -7.09 7.29 9.69
CA GLU A 142 -6.52 7.58 11.00
C GLU A 142 -5.21 6.82 11.25
N HIS A 143 -4.30 7.36 12.08
CA HIS A 143 -3.02 6.71 12.37
C HIS A 143 -2.51 6.90 13.80
N PHE A 144 -3.24 7.48 14.73
CA PHE A 144 -2.66 7.75 16.06
C PHE A 144 -2.16 6.48 16.73
N ARG A 145 -1.07 6.63 17.51
CA ARG A 145 -0.49 5.56 18.30
C ARG A 145 -0.65 5.75 19.81
N SER A 146 -0.98 6.95 20.22
CA SER A 146 -1.28 7.24 21.62
C SER A 146 -2.51 8.12 21.69
N ILE A 147 -3.42 7.69 22.50
CA ILE A 147 -4.65 8.39 22.81
C ILE A 147 -4.70 8.80 24.27
N THR A 148 -3.57 8.88 24.90
CA THR A 148 -3.42 9.48 26.20
C THR A 148 -3.34 11.00 26.07
N MET A 149 -3.85 11.70 27.10
CA MET A 149 -3.80 13.16 27.22
C MET A 149 -2.38 13.72 27.27
N ASP A 150 -1.44 12.90 27.72
CA ASP A 150 -0.04 13.29 27.80
C ASP A 150 0.51 13.37 26.40
N GLU A 151 0.84 14.60 25.99
CA GLU A 151 1.58 14.86 24.78
C GLU A 151 2.94 14.17 24.88
N ASN A 152 3.00 12.94 24.42
CA ASN A 152 4.30 12.35 24.18
C ASN A 152 4.79 12.91 22.84
N PRO A 153 5.78 13.83 22.83
CA PRO A 153 6.29 14.44 21.60
C PRO A 153 6.96 13.41 20.67
N GLN A 154 7.20 12.19 21.16
CA GLN A 154 7.72 11.07 20.38
C GLN A 154 6.60 10.18 19.81
N SER A 155 5.35 10.41 20.20
CA SER A 155 4.25 9.69 19.58
C SER A 155 3.96 10.28 18.20
N TRP A 156 3.66 9.42 17.24
CA TRP A 156 3.15 9.81 15.93
C TRP A 156 1.73 10.39 16.03
N ALA A 157 1.22 10.51 17.24
CA ALA A 157 -0.10 10.99 17.51
C ALA A 157 -0.20 12.47 17.23
N THR A 158 -1.10 12.83 16.36
CA THR A 158 -1.67 14.16 16.30
C THR A 158 -2.37 14.46 17.65
N LYS A 159 -2.39 15.74 18.04
CA LYS A 159 -3.11 16.17 19.24
C LYS A 159 -4.55 15.73 19.15
N PHE A 160 -5.05 15.00 20.15
CA PHE A 160 -6.43 14.52 20.17
C PHE A 160 -7.43 15.67 20.37
N ILE A 161 -7.83 16.28 19.26
CA ILE A 161 -8.68 17.47 19.22
C ILE A 161 -10.10 17.24 19.78
N TYR A 162 -10.56 16.00 19.81
CA TYR A 162 -11.90 15.66 20.28
C TYR A 162 -12.01 15.63 21.81
N HIS A 163 -10.89 15.75 22.55
CA HIS A 163 -10.91 15.78 24.01
C HIS A 163 -11.32 17.15 24.57
N LYS A 164 -12.09 17.17 25.68
CA LYS A 164 -12.58 18.37 26.34
C LYS A 164 -11.49 19.38 26.70
N SER A 165 -10.29 18.93 27.08
CA SER A 165 -9.18 19.83 27.37
C SER A 165 -8.70 20.66 26.16
N ARG A 166 -9.12 20.26 24.96
CA ARG A 166 -8.83 20.95 23.71
C ARG A 166 -10.09 21.54 23.05
N GLY A 167 -11.19 21.62 23.82
CA GLY A 167 -12.45 22.14 23.33
C GLY A 167 -13.30 21.14 22.56
N GLY A 168 -12.92 19.86 22.50
CA GLY A 168 -13.70 18.79 21.92
C GLY A 168 -14.80 18.28 22.87
N PRO A 169 -15.68 17.39 22.42
CA PRO A 169 -16.81 16.93 23.20
C PRO A 169 -16.51 15.74 24.13
N LEU A 170 -15.39 15.02 23.95
CA LEU A 170 -15.13 13.75 24.61
C LEU A 170 -14.29 13.88 25.88
N ASP A 171 -14.55 13.04 26.89
CA ASP A 171 -13.78 12.95 28.13
C ASP A 171 -12.55 12.04 28.00
N SER A 172 -12.55 11.14 27.02
CA SER A 172 -11.45 10.19 26.77
C SER A 172 -11.48 9.68 25.34
N VAL A 173 -10.36 9.12 24.92
CA VAL A 173 -10.31 8.43 23.62
C VAL A 173 -11.11 7.14 23.61
N ARG A 174 -11.19 6.47 24.74
CA ARG A 174 -12.10 5.33 24.86
C ARG A 174 -13.51 5.72 24.36
N GLN A 175 -14.01 6.93 24.69
CA GLN A 175 -15.29 7.43 24.19
C GLN A 175 -15.31 7.60 22.66
N TYR A 176 -14.19 7.98 22.03
CA TYR A 176 -14.13 8.05 20.57
C TYR A 176 -14.47 6.72 19.90
N LEU A 177 -14.05 5.62 20.50
CA LEU A 177 -14.32 4.28 20.00
C LEU A 177 -15.66 3.70 20.47
N THR A 178 -16.10 4.03 21.70
CA THR A 178 -17.23 3.35 22.37
C THR A 178 -18.53 4.14 22.38
N SER A 179 -18.48 5.49 22.35
CA SER A 179 -19.68 6.31 22.37
C SER A 179 -20.24 6.57 20.95
N ASP A 180 -21.53 6.86 20.86
CA ASP A 180 -22.15 7.26 19.60
C ASP A 180 -21.62 8.61 19.11
N GLU A 181 -21.30 9.53 20.03
CA GLU A 181 -20.69 10.82 19.70
C GLU A 181 -19.30 10.65 19.12
N GLY A 182 -18.45 9.80 19.71
CA GLY A 182 -17.13 9.53 19.18
C GLY A 182 -17.16 8.90 17.79
N ARG A 183 -18.03 7.92 17.60
CA ARG A 183 -18.25 7.31 16.28
C ARG A 183 -18.78 8.31 15.26
N LYS A 184 -19.67 9.24 15.69
CA LYS A 184 -20.17 10.31 14.83
C LYS A 184 -19.06 11.24 14.37
N LEU A 185 -18.13 11.63 15.25
CA LEU A 185 -16.98 12.47 14.86
C LEU A 185 -16.13 11.85 13.76
N PHE A 186 -15.86 10.54 13.85
CA PHE A 186 -15.18 9.80 12.79
C PHE A 186 -15.99 9.81 11.49
N LEU A 187 -17.29 9.51 11.57
CA LEU A 187 -18.17 9.42 10.40
C LEU A 187 -18.45 10.79 9.76
N ASP A 188 -18.49 11.87 10.51
CA ASP A 188 -18.61 13.23 9.96
C ASP A 188 -17.42 13.56 9.03
N LYS A 189 -16.21 13.16 9.41
CA LYS A 189 -15.01 13.26 8.55
C LYS A 189 -15.12 12.38 7.32
N VAL A 190 -15.58 11.14 7.47
CA VAL A 190 -15.83 10.23 6.34
C VAL A 190 -16.88 10.77 5.39
N ASP A 191 -17.98 11.33 5.92
CA ASP A 191 -19.05 11.97 5.14
C ASP A 191 -18.55 13.18 4.35
N PHE A 192 -17.59 13.94 4.92
CA PHE A 192 -16.94 15.02 4.20
C PHE A 192 -16.16 14.49 2.97
N TYR A 193 -15.36 13.44 3.16
CA TYR A 193 -14.62 12.83 2.06
C TYR A 193 -15.56 12.21 1.03
N GLN A 194 -16.62 11.57 1.47
CA GLN A 194 -17.63 11.00 0.58
C GLN A 194 -18.31 12.07 -0.29
N LYS A 195 -18.72 13.20 0.31
CA LYS A 195 -19.32 14.32 -0.44
C LYS A 195 -18.36 14.95 -1.44
N ARG A 196 -17.07 14.98 -1.11
CA ARG A 196 -16.06 15.63 -1.94
C ARG A 196 -15.58 14.74 -3.08
N TYR A 197 -15.31 13.49 -2.80
CA TYR A 197 -14.66 12.56 -3.73
C TYR A 197 -15.58 11.48 -4.27
N GLY A 198 -16.60 11.11 -3.50
CA GLY A 198 -17.61 10.15 -3.91
C GLY A 198 -17.06 8.85 -4.46
N SER A 199 -17.68 8.42 -5.53
CA SER A 199 -17.33 7.19 -6.25
C SER A 199 -16.17 7.40 -7.23
N ASP A 200 -15.05 7.93 -6.78
CA ASP A 200 -13.89 8.12 -7.64
C ASP A 200 -13.09 6.81 -7.83
N THR A 201 -12.84 6.46 -9.09
CA THR A 201 -12.08 5.27 -9.47
C THR A 201 -10.58 5.38 -9.17
N ILE A 202 -10.10 6.56 -8.78
CA ILE A 202 -8.70 6.76 -8.41
C ILE A 202 -8.32 6.01 -7.14
N PHE A 203 -9.30 5.80 -6.23
CA PHE A 203 -9.04 5.14 -4.98
C PHE A 203 -8.97 3.63 -5.16
N PHE A 204 -7.84 3.06 -4.70
CA PHE A 204 -7.71 1.63 -4.48
C PHE A 204 -8.68 1.19 -3.36
N GLY A 205 -8.69 1.94 -2.26
CA GLY A 205 -9.56 1.64 -1.14
C GLY A 205 -9.34 2.53 0.06
N TRP A 206 -10.19 2.35 1.06
CA TRP A 206 -10.24 3.10 2.30
C TRP A 206 -9.85 2.21 3.47
N GLU A 207 -8.78 2.55 4.15
CA GLU A 207 -8.33 1.91 5.38
C GLU A 207 -8.77 2.77 6.56
N LEU A 208 -9.38 2.14 7.57
CA LEU A 208 -9.93 2.90 8.70
C LEU A 208 -8.83 3.55 9.54
N TRP A 209 -7.82 2.74 9.91
CA TRP A 209 -6.82 3.15 10.89
C TRP A 209 -5.50 2.39 10.70
N ASN A 210 -4.39 3.10 10.61
CA ASN A 210 -3.09 2.45 10.54
C ASN A 210 -2.74 1.77 11.87
N GLU A 211 -2.47 0.48 11.82
CA GLU A 211 -1.93 -0.29 12.95
C GLU A 211 -2.69 -0.09 14.26
N MET A 212 -4.01 -0.24 14.23
CA MET A 212 -4.89 0.12 15.33
C MET A 212 -4.55 -0.56 16.66
N ASN A 213 -4.04 -1.79 16.66
CA ASN A 213 -3.60 -2.52 17.86
C ASN A 213 -2.30 -1.96 18.47
N ALA A 214 -1.60 -1.07 17.76
CA ALA A 214 -0.44 -0.35 18.30
C ALA A 214 -0.82 0.92 19.07
N MET A 215 -2.12 1.25 19.15
CA MET A 215 -2.60 2.30 20.04
C MET A 215 -2.46 1.90 21.50
N HIS A 216 -2.04 2.84 22.33
CA HIS A 216 -2.01 2.64 23.78
C HIS A 216 -3.35 3.03 24.40
N GLY A 217 -3.93 2.15 25.17
CA GLY A 217 -5.11 2.43 26.02
C GLY A 217 -6.24 1.41 25.94
N PRO A 218 -7.07 1.37 24.87
CA PRO A 218 -8.23 0.48 24.83
C PRO A 218 -7.85 -1.01 24.67
N GLU A 219 -8.70 -1.89 25.19
CA GLU A 219 -8.57 -3.34 25.05
C GLU A 219 -8.89 -3.80 23.60
N ASP A 220 -8.32 -4.93 23.17
CA ASP A 220 -8.51 -5.51 21.83
C ASP A 220 -9.99 -5.69 21.45
N SER A 221 -10.87 -6.01 22.40
CA SER A 221 -12.31 -6.15 22.15
C SER A 221 -12.94 -4.85 21.64
N ILE A 222 -12.52 -3.70 22.18
CA ILE A 222 -13.03 -2.37 21.78
C ILE A 222 -12.61 -2.06 20.36
N PHE A 223 -11.35 -2.31 20.01
CA PHE A 223 -10.88 -2.14 18.63
C PHE A 223 -11.65 -3.01 17.66
N PHE A 224 -11.87 -4.27 18.04
CA PHE A 224 -12.55 -5.20 17.18
C PHE A 224 -14.00 -4.78 16.92
N ASP A 225 -14.77 -4.45 17.95
CA ASP A 225 -16.18 -4.04 17.83
C ASP A 225 -16.30 -2.74 17.03
N TRP A 226 -15.38 -1.79 17.26
CA TRP A 226 -15.34 -0.55 16.50
C TRP A 226 -15.06 -0.83 15.01
N ASN A 227 -14.10 -1.70 14.71
CA ASN A 227 -13.74 -2.05 13.33
C ASN A 227 -14.90 -2.72 12.59
N VAL A 228 -15.56 -3.71 13.18
CA VAL A 228 -16.72 -4.38 12.57
C VAL A 228 -17.79 -3.37 12.17
N ARG A 229 -18.08 -2.42 13.07
CA ARG A 229 -19.08 -1.36 12.80
C ARG A 229 -18.57 -0.38 11.72
N MET A 230 -17.36 0.15 11.85
CA MET A 230 -16.87 1.20 10.97
C MET A 230 -16.55 0.70 9.56
N LEU A 231 -16.10 -0.53 9.40
CA LEU A 231 -15.93 -1.15 8.08
C LEU A 231 -17.25 -1.14 7.30
N ARG A 232 -18.37 -1.51 7.94
CA ARG A 232 -19.71 -1.46 7.34
C ARG A 232 -20.14 -0.04 7.00
N GLU A 233 -19.94 0.89 7.93
CA GLU A 233 -20.33 2.29 7.76
C GLU A 233 -19.54 2.98 6.62
N VAL A 234 -18.23 2.71 6.53
CA VAL A 234 -17.40 3.25 5.45
C VAL A 234 -17.74 2.57 4.12
N LYS A 235 -17.98 1.25 4.12
CA LYS A 235 -18.42 0.55 2.90
C LYS A 235 -19.77 1.06 2.37
N ALA A 236 -20.70 1.39 3.26
CA ALA A 236 -21.97 1.98 2.84
C ALA A 236 -21.81 3.35 2.18
N ARG A 237 -20.78 4.11 2.52
CA ARG A 237 -20.44 5.42 1.93
C ARG A 237 -19.63 5.33 0.64
N PHE A 238 -18.81 4.29 0.52
CA PHE A 238 -17.96 4.03 -0.64
C PHE A 238 -18.21 2.61 -1.19
N PRO A 239 -19.41 2.32 -1.69
CA PRO A 239 -19.83 0.96 -2.04
C PRO A 239 -18.97 0.31 -3.12
N GLU A 240 -18.39 1.08 -4.01
CA GLU A 240 -17.57 0.58 -5.12
C GLU A 240 -16.09 0.41 -4.76
N ASN A 241 -15.60 1.14 -3.76
CA ASN A 241 -14.20 1.03 -3.35
C ASN A 241 -14.00 -0.08 -2.30
N LEU A 242 -12.80 -0.62 -2.25
CA LEU A 242 -12.39 -1.54 -1.19
C LEU A 242 -12.36 -0.82 0.17
N VAL A 243 -12.74 -1.54 1.22
CA VAL A 243 -12.63 -1.06 2.61
C VAL A 243 -11.86 -2.08 3.43
N MET A 244 -10.91 -1.60 4.24
CA MET A 244 -9.99 -2.49 4.92
C MET A 244 -9.45 -1.92 6.23
N GLN A 245 -8.82 -2.80 7.03
CA GLN A 245 -8.12 -2.47 8.27
C GLN A 245 -6.78 -3.19 8.32
N SER A 246 -5.70 -2.48 8.67
CA SER A 246 -4.39 -3.05 8.99
C SER A 246 -4.16 -3.15 10.50
N LEU A 247 -3.18 -3.96 10.88
CA LEU A 247 -2.67 -4.08 12.23
C LEU A 247 -1.17 -3.78 12.25
N GLY A 248 -0.62 -3.53 13.43
CA GLY A 248 0.79 -3.24 13.65
C GLY A 248 1.70 -4.40 13.28
N SER A 249 3.00 -4.14 13.28
CA SER A 249 4.00 -5.11 12.84
C SER A 249 3.79 -6.49 13.46
N PHE A 250 3.77 -7.51 12.60
CA PHE A 250 3.73 -8.90 13.04
C PHE A 250 5.17 -9.37 13.33
N ASP A 251 5.66 -8.96 14.48
CA ASP A 251 7.02 -9.17 14.96
C ASP A 251 7.06 -9.92 16.30
N ASP A 252 5.89 -10.25 16.86
CA ASP A 252 5.67 -10.99 18.09
C ASP A 252 4.52 -12.00 17.90
N GLU A 253 4.75 -13.24 18.28
CA GLU A 253 3.75 -14.32 18.21
C GLU A 253 2.44 -14.01 18.96
N ARG A 254 2.50 -13.16 19.96
CA ARG A 254 1.35 -12.76 20.80
C ARG A 254 0.29 -12.01 20.00
N VAL A 255 0.63 -11.35 18.89
CA VAL A 255 -0.34 -10.62 18.05
C VAL A 255 -1.12 -11.54 17.10
N ARG A 256 -0.70 -12.80 16.90
CA ARG A 256 -1.34 -13.73 15.96
C ARG A 256 -2.85 -13.90 16.16
N PRO A 257 -3.39 -14.07 17.38
CA PRO A 257 -4.84 -14.22 17.56
C PRO A 257 -5.63 -13.00 17.08
N VAL A 258 -5.13 -11.78 17.34
CA VAL A 258 -5.76 -10.53 16.93
C VAL A 258 -5.69 -10.38 15.40
N TYR A 259 -4.54 -10.68 14.81
CA TYR A 259 -4.36 -10.69 13.36
C TYR A 259 -5.35 -11.65 12.69
N LYS A 260 -5.37 -12.90 13.11
CA LYS A 260 -6.27 -13.91 12.54
C LYS A 260 -7.73 -13.48 12.63
N LYS A 261 -8.16 -12.98 13.81
CA LYS A 261 -9.52 -12.50 14.03
C LYS A 261 -9.88 -11.33 13.11
N MET A 262 -8.97 -10.35 12.93
CA MET A 262 -9.20 -9.17 12.08
C MET A 262 -9.22 -9.54 10.60
N MET A 263 -8.31 -10.40 10.14
CA MET A 263 -8.22 -10.79 8.73
C MET A 263 -9.38 -11.69 8.29
N LEU A 264 -9.98 -12.44 9.22
CA LEU A 264 -11.18 -13.25 8.97
C LEU A 264 -12.48 -12.47 8.96
N LEU A 265 -12.52 -11.20 9.40
CA LEU A 265 -13.74 -10.38 9.34
C LEU A 265 -14.25 -10.26 7.91
N PRO A 266 -15.51 -10.64 7.61
CA PRO A 266 -16.06 -10.52 6.26
C PRO A 266 -16.02 -9.09 5.72
N GLU A 267 -16.17 -8.10 6.58
CA GLU A 267 -16.16 -6.68 6.25
C GLU A 267 -14.77 -6.14 5.90
N ASN A 268 -13.70 -6.82 6.29
CA ASN A 268 -12.32 -6.46 5.93
C ASN A 268 -11.98 -7.13 4.58
N GLU A 269 -12.05 -6.40 3.47
CA GLU A 269 -11.99 -6.98 2.12
C GLU A 269 -10.58 -7.43 1.69
N VAL A 270 -9.53 -7.01 2.39
CA VAL A 270 -8.13 -7.33 2.07
C VAL A 270 -7.41 -7.86 3.31
N ALA A 271 -6.75 -9.00 3.18
CA ALA A 271 -5.89 -9.52 4.24
C ALA A 271 -4.52 -8.82 4.17
N GLN A 272 -4.16 -8.07 5.20
CA GLN A 272 -2.96 -7.26 5.24
C GLN A 272 -2.05 -7.64 6.39
N ILE A 273 -0.74 -7.57 6.17
CA ILE A 273 0.28 -7.77 7.20
C ILE A 273 1.37 -6.72 7.05
N HIS A 274 1.92 -6.28 8.19
CA HIS A 274 3.13 -5.47 8.29
C HIS A 274 4.23 -6.32 8.92
N ARG A 275 5.40 -6.35 8.32
CA ARG A 275 6.58 -7.04 8.87
C ARG A 275 7.87 -6.40 8.37
N TYR A 276 8.82 -6.25 9.27
CA TYR A 276 10.06 -5.55 9.01
C TYR A 276 11.28 -6.42 9.34
N LEU A 277 12.40 -6.12 8.70
CA LEU A 277 13.70 -6.51 9.23
C LEU A 277 13.95 -5.65 10.47
N ASP A 278 13.83 -6.24 11.65
CA ASP A 278 13.98 -5.57 12.93
C ASP A 278 14.87 -6.42 13.88
N PRO A 279 16.12 -6.01 14.13
CA PRO A 279 17.02 -6.72 15.04
C PRO A 279 16.52 -6.79 16.49
N GLY A 280 15.53 -5.96 16.86
CA GLY A 280 14.94 -5.94 18.21
C GLY A 280 13.63 -6.70 18.35
N ALA A 281 13.11 -7.28 17.25
CA ALA A 281 11.87 -8.03 17.25
C ALA A 281 12.00 -9.36 18.04
N PRO A 282 10.95 -9.77 18.78
CA PRO A 282 10.90 -11.07 19.46
C PRO A 282 10.93 -12.26 18.49
N MET A 283 10.38 -12.14 17.29
CA MET A 283 10.37 -13.21 16.31
C MET A 283 11.69 -13.27 15.53
N GLU A 284 12.37 -14.41 15.57
CA GLU A 284 13.64 -14.63 14.85
C GLU A 284 13.54 -14.38 13.35
N VAL A 285 12.38 -14.68 12.74
CA VAL A 285 12.16 -14.45 11.32
C VAL A 285 12.32 -12.99 10.91
N CYS A 286 12.12 -12.04 11.82
CA CYS A 286 12.34 -10.61 11.58
C CYS A 286 13.83 -10.23 11.45
N GLN A 287 14.74 -11.18 11.64
CA GLN A 287 16.20 -11.03 11.47
C GLN A 287 16.74 -11.89 10.31
N ALA A 288 15.87 -12.58 9.60
CA ALA A 288 16.20 -13.44 8.46
C ALA A 288 16.61 -12.63 7.21
N PRO A 289 17.05 -13.28 6.13
CA PRO A 289 17.11 -12.67 4.81
C PRO A 289 15.77 -12.03 4.39
N MET A 290 15.81 -10.92 3.64
CA MET A 290 14.62 -10.13 3.35
C MET A 290 13.55 -10.90 2.57
N ASP A 291 13.97 -11.78 1.66
CA ASP A 291 13.04 -12.66 0.95
C ASP A 291 12.29 -13.62 1.88
N ILE A 292 12.95 -14.12 2.93
CA ILE A 292 12.35 -14.97 3.96
C ILE A 292 11.38 -14.15 4.84
N ILE A 293 11.75 -12.94 5.24
CA ILE A 293 10.87 -12.06 6.02
C ILE A 293 9.56 -11.81 5.27
N CYS A 294 9.68 -11.40 4.01
CA CYS A 294 8.53 -11.08 3.17
C CYS A 294 7.67 -12.31 2.84
N SER A 295 8.29 -13.42 2.46
CA SER A 295 7.56 -14.65 2.13
C SER A 295 6.87 -15.26 3.35
N SER A 296 7.53 -15.26 4.52
CA SER A 296 6.92 -15.76 5.76
C SER A 296 5.72 -14.93 6.23
N ALA A 297 5.72 -13.62 5.93
CA ALA A 297 4.58 -12.76 6.22
C ALA A 297 3.34 -13.16 5.39
N ILE A 298 3.53 -13.45 4.11
CA ILE A 298 2.42 -13.91 3.25
C ILE A 298 1.96 -15.31 3.64
N LYS A 299 2.88 -16.23 3.95
CA LYS A 299 2.53 -17.57 4.45
C LYS A 299 1.75 -17.52 5.78
N GLU A 300 2.02 -16.54 6.64
CA GLU A 300 1.21 -16.30 7.84
C GLU A 300 -0.24 -15.97 7.47
N LEU A 301 -0.48 -15.03 6.54
CA LEU A 301 -1.83 -14.70 6.08
C LEU A 301 -2.51 -15.87 5.38
N GLU A 302 -1.77 -16.63 4.56
CA GLU A 302 -2.26 -17.82 3.85
C GLU A 302 -2.81 -18.86 4.84
N SER A 303 -2.11 -19.05 5.97
CA SER A 303 -2.50 -19.99 7.03
C SER A 303 -3.86 -19.68 7.68
N TYR A 304 -4.37 -18.46 7.51
CA TYR A 304 -5.69 -18.07 8.01
C TYR A 304 -6.84 -18.47 7.08
N HIS A 305 -6.55 -18.85 5.83
CA HIS A 305 -7.55 -19.27 4.83
C HIS A 305 -8.68 -18.26 4.66
N THR A 306 -8.34 -16.99 4.56
CA THR A 306 -9.33 -15.89 4.50
C THR A 306 -10.15 -15.88 3.21
N GLY A 307 -9.65 -16.46 2.13
CA GLY A 307 -10.24 -16.37 0.79
C GLY A 307 -10.19 -14.99 0.16
N LYS A 308 -9.31 -14.12 0.62
CA LYS A 308 -9.17 -12.72 0.22
C LYS A 308 -7.81 -12.47 -0.42
N PRO A 309 -7.65 -11.38 -1.21
CA PRO A 309 -6.34 -10.92 -1.62
C PRO A 309 -5.44 -10.65 -0.41
N MET A 310 -4.20 -11.11 -0.45
CA MET A 310 -3.20 -10.90 0.58
C MET A 310 -2.23 -9.79 0.17
N MET A 311 -1.83 -8.94 1.10
CA MET A 311 -0.85 -7.87 0.87
C MET A 311 0.14 -7.75 2.02
N LEU A 312 1.43 -7.67 1.71
CA LEU A 312 2.45 -7.15 2.62
C LEU A 312 2.39 -5.62 2.54
N ALA A 313 1.50 -5.02 3.36
CA ALA A 313 1.09 -3.62 3.21
C ALA A 313 2.10 -2.60 3.78
N GLU A 314 3.00 -3.06 4.66
CA GLU A 314 4.18 -2.32 5.08
C GLU A 314 5.34 -3.26 5.33
N THR A 315 6.53 -2.88 4.86
CA THR A 315 7.76 -3.61 5.09
C THR A 315 8.98 -2.72 4.85
N GLY A 316 10.14 -3.18 5.28
CA GLY A 316 11.41 -2.50 5.14
C GLY A 316 12.41 -2.99 6.19
N ALA A 317 13.47 -2.22 6.41
CA ALA A 317 14.43 -2.47 7.48
C ALA A 317 14.40 -1.30 8.48
N VAL A 318 14.38 -1.62 9.76
CA VAL A 318 14.35 -0.64 10.85
C VAL A 318 15.50 -0.87 11.82
N GLU A 319 15.86 0.17 12.56
CA GLU A 319 16.71 0.01 13.75
C GLU A 319 15.92 -0.69 14.85
N SER A 320 16.63 -1.32 15.77
CA SER A 320 16.03 -2.09 16.85
C SER A 320 14.81 -1.41 17.49
N ARG A 321 13.72 -2.16 17.62
CA ARG A 321 12.44 -1.73 18.19
C ARG A 321 11.79 -0.57 17.40
N HIS A 322 11.91 -0.57 16.09
CA HIS A 322 11.35 0.48 15.21
C HIS A 322 11.80 1.90 15.57
N SER A 323 13.03 2.08 16.08
CA SER A 323 13.52 3.41 16.50
C SER A 323 13.89 4.34 15.34
N GLY A 324 13.76 3.87 14.10
CA GLY A 324 13.99 4.64 12.88
C GLY A 324 14.36 3.75 11.69
N PRO A 325 14.63 4.34 10.52
CA PRO A 325 15.08 3.62 9.35
C PRO A 325 16.45 2.97 9.59
N SER A 326 16.64 1.75 9.09
CA SER A 326 17.89 1.02 9.28
C SER A 326 19.08 1.71 8.61
N LYS A 327 20.23 1.65 9.29
CA LYS A 327 21.52 2.09 8.73
C LYS A 327 21.95 1.26 7.51
N LEU A 328 21.40 0.07 7.34
CA LEU A 328 21.62 -0.74 6.12
C LEU A 328 21.30 0.03 4.84
N TYR A 329 20.33 0.95 4.88
CA TYR A 329 19.98 1.77 3.73
C TYR A 329 21.10 2.70 3.24
N LEU A 330 22.08 3.02 4.09
CA LEU A 330 23.25 3.78 3.69
C LEU A 330 24.23 2.92 2.87
N LEU A 331 24.17 1.61 3.03
CA LEU A 331 25.04 0.64 2.36
C LEU A 331 24.36 0.04 1.13
N ASP A 332 23.04 -0.06 1.15
CA ASP A 332 22.24 -0.70 0.09
C ASP A 332 21.96 0.25 -1.08
N THR A 333 23.03 0.64 -1.76
CA THR A 333 22.93 1.52 -2.94
C THR A 333 22.45 0.80 -4.20
N GLU A 334 22.44 -0.53 -4.19
CA GLU A 334 21.95 -1.36 -5.30
C GLU A 334 20.51 -1.85 -5.07
N GLY A 335 19.91 -1.64 -3.91
CA GLY A 335 18.52 -1.97 -3.62
C GLY A 335 18.26 -3.46 -3.41
N ILE A 336 19.17 -4.18 -2.76
CA ILE A 336 19.04 -5.62 -2.46
C ILE A 336 17.80 -5.89 -1.63
N LEU A 337 17.60 -5.07 -0.58
CA LEU A 337 16.41 -5.15 0.27
C LEU A 337 15.13 -4.84 -0.51
N LEU A 338 15.15 -3.78 -1.32
CA LEU A 338 13.98 -3.39 -2.11
C LEU A 338 13.60 -4.45 -3.14
N HIS A 339 14.61 -5.06 -3.78
CA HIS A 339 14.39 -6.15 -4.73
C HIS A 339 13.60 -7.29 -4.09
N ASP A 340 14.06 -7.79 -2.93
CA ASP A 340 13.40 -8.89 -2.22
C ASP A 340 11.99 -8.46 -1.72
N ILE A 341 11.81 -7.21 -1.28
CA ILE A 341 10.51 -6.64 -0.92
C ILE A 341 9.52 -6.70 -2.08
N LEU A 342 9.95 -6.40 -3.30
CA LEU A 342 9.05 -6.37 -4.45
C LEU A 342 8.72 -7.77 -4.97
N PHE A 343 9.68 -8.69 -4.97
CA PHE A 343 9.51 -9.99 -5.60
C PHE A 343 8.92 -11.04 -4.65
N ALA A 344 9.49 -11.20 -3.46
CA ALA A 344 9.15 -12.31 -2.57
C ALA A 344 7.64 -12.40 -2.22
N PRO A 345 6.93 -11.30 -1.89
CA PRO A 345 5.51 -11.39 -1.58
C PRO A 345 4.68 -11.94 -2.73
N PHE A 346 4.85 -11.39 -3.94
CA PHE A 346 4.07 -11.82 -5.10
C PHE A 346 4.32 -13.29 -5.44
N PHE A 347 5.57 -13.71 -5.46
CA PHE A 347 5.95 -15.11 -5.73
C PHE A 347 5.61 -16.08 -4.59
N THR A 348 5.05 -15.57 -3.48
CA THR A 348 4.51 -16.37 -2.37
C THR A 348 2.98 -16.27 -2.27
N GLY A 349 2.30 -15.63 -3.25
CA GLY A 349 0.83 -15.55 -3.32
C GLY A 349 0.21 -14.25 -2.84
N SER A 350 1.00 -13.20 -2.59
CA SER A 350 0.45 -11.85 -2.44
C SER A 350 -0.19 -11.37 -3.74
N ALA A 351 -1.24 -10.57 -3.64
CA ALA A 351 -1.88 -9.98 -4.81
C ALA A 351 -1.03 -8.93 -5.53
N GLY A 352 0.08 -8.47 -4.92
CA GLY A 352 1.00 -7.50 -5.47
C GLY A 352 2.37 -7.52 -4.79
N THR A 353 3.16 -6.47 -5.03
CA THR A 353 4.46 -6.30 -4.37
C THR A 353 4.33 -6.02 -2.87
N GLY A 354 5.41 -6.20 -2.10
CA GLY A 354 5.51 -5.61 -0.77
C GLY A 354 5.60 -4.08 -0.87
N MET A 355 4.94 -3.40 0.05
CA MET A 355 4.87 -1.94 0.07
C MET A 355 5.96 -1.40 1.01
N SER A 356 7.08 -0.96 0.43
CA SER A 356 8.18 -0.40 1.20
C SER A 356 7.72 0.84 1.98
N TRP A 357 8.19 0.96 3.25
CA TRP A 357 7.89 2.10 4.12
C TRP A 357 8.83 3.29 3.91
N HIS A 358 10.10 3.05 3.61
CA HIS A 358 11.13 4.09 3.57
C HIS A 358 11.33 4.67 2.16
N TRP A 359 10.27 5.33 1.62
CA TRP A 359 10.26 5.89 0.26
C TRP A 359 11.28 7.02 0.08
N GLU A 360 11.41 7.93 1.08
CA GLU A 360 12.32 9.09 0.98
C GLU A 360 13.76 8.78 1.36
N SER A 361 13.93 8.11 2.52
CA SER A 361 15.22 7.88 3.13
C SER A 361 16.01 6.71 2.54
N TYR A 362 15.35 5.89 1.72
CA TYR A 362 15.95 4.74 1.07
C TYR A 362 15.73 4.75 -0.46
N VAL A 363 14.48 4.62 -0.92
CA VAL A 363 14.19 4.44 -2.36
C VAL A 363 14.58 5.68 -3.16
N ASP A 364 14.13 6.84 -2.75
CA ASP A 364 14.44 8.11 -3.44
C ASP A 364 15.90 8.50 -3.26
N LYS A 365 16.41 8.41 -2.03
CA LYS A 365 17.79 8.80 -1.71
C LYS A 365 18.84 8.03 -2.53
N ASN A 366 18.62 6.71 -2.74
CA ASN A 366 19.52 5.84 -3.47
C ASN A 366 19.10 5.65 -4.96
N ASN A 367 18.08 6.39 -5.42
CA ASN A 367 17.54 6.32 -6.79
C ASN A 367 17.17 4.89 -7.25
N LEU A 368 16.43 4.16 -6.39
CA LEU A 368 16.11 2.75 -6.57
C LEU A 368 14.78 2.52 -7.32
N TRP A 369 14.17 3.56 -7.86
CA TRP A 369 12.88 3.49 -8.54
C TRP A 369 12.84 2.45 -9.67
N TYR A 370 13.96 2.17 -10.31
CA TYR A 370 14.05 1.18 -11.39
C TYR A 370 13.67 -0.23 -10.98
N HIS A 371 13.75 -0.61 -9.71
CA HIS A 371 13.35 -1.94 -9.22
C HIS A 371 11.85 -2.22 -9.42
N PHE A 372 11.00 -1.21 -9.34
CA PHE A 372 9.58 -1.35 -9.66
C PHE A 372 9.40 -1.76 -11.12
N GLY A 373 10.17 -1.16 -12.03
CA GLY A 373 10.19 -1.54 -13.45
C GLY A 373 10.70 -2.95 -13.69
N ARG A 374 11.68 -3.40 -12.91
CA ARG A 374 12.19 -4.78 -12.99
C ARG A 374 11.12 -5.80 -12.59
N PHE A 375 10.37 -5.50 -11.53
CA PHE A 375 9.25 -6.36 -11.15
C PHE A 375 8.14 -6.33 -12.21
N SER A 376 7.73 -5.15 -12.67
CA SER A 376 6.67 -5.00 -13.67
C SER A 376 7.04 -5.72 -14.98
N GLU A 377 8.31 -5.68 -15.41
CA GLU A 377 8.77 -6.42 -16.59
C GLU A 377 8.75 -7.94 -16.36
N ALA A 378 9.12 -8.41 -15.15
CA ALA A 378 9.11 -9.83 -14.81
C ALA A 378 7.70 -10.46 -14.90
N VAL A 379 6.65 -9.68 -14.57
CA VAL A 379 5.24 -10.13 -14.57
C VAL A 379 4.44 -9.58 -15.75
N LYS A 380 5.09 -8.95 -16.72
CA LYS A 380 4.43 -8.38 -17.90
C LYS A 380 3.62 -9.45 -18.65
N ASP A 381 2.43 -9.07 -19.07
CA ASP A 381 1.45 -9.91 -19.77
C ASP A 381 0.94 -11.13 -18.97
N ILE A 382 1.17 -11.16 -17.65
CA ILE A 382 0.61 -12.17 -16.75
C ILE A 382 -0.76 -11.71 -16.26
N ASP A 383 -1.75 -12.58 -16.45
CA ASP A 383 -3.08 -12.43 -15.86
C ASP A 383 -3.24 -13.43 -14.71
N PRO A 384 -2.99 -13.03 -13.46
CA PRO A 384 -3.01 -13.96 -12.34
C PRO A 384 -4.40 -14.54 -12.05
N ILE A 385 -5.45 -13.87 -12.54
CA ILE A 385 -6.83 -14.33 -12.39
C ILE A 385 -7.09 -15.51 -13.31
N LYS A 386 -6.65 -15.42 -14.57
CA LYS A 386 -6.76 -16.52 -15.55
C LYS A 386 -5.83 -17.68 -15.23
N GLU A 387 -4.63 -17.37 -14.76
CA GLU A 387 -3.64 -18.39 -14.38
C GLU A 387 -4.06 -19.16 -13.13
N LYS A 388 -4.82 -18.54 -12.21
CA LYS A 388 -5.26 -19.16 -10.93
C LYS A 388 -4.09 -19.77 -10.18
N PHE A 389 -3.04 -18.99 -10.01
CA PHE A 389 -1.79 -19.44 -9.44
C PHE A 389 -1.94 -20.19 -8.11
N ILE A 390 -1.25 -21.30 -8.02
CA ILE A 390 -1.02 -22.06 -6.79
C ILE A 390 0.45 -21.85 -6.43
N THR A 391 0.70 -21.48 -5.18
CA THR A 391 2.05 -21.25 -4.65
C THR A 391 2.74 -22.54 -4.27
N ASP A 392 4.04 -22.61 -4.48
CA ASP A 392 4.89 -23.68 -3.98
C ASP A 392 6.31 -23.15 -3.71
N PHE A 393 7.14 -23.96 -3.06
CA PHE A 393 8.52 -23.61 -2.73
C PHE A 393 9.40 -24.85 -2.83
N ALA A 394 10.58 -24.68 -3.38
CA ALA A 394 11.60 -25.72 -3.44
C ALA A 394 12.98 -25.13 -3.17
N GLU A 395 13.91 -25.99 -2.82
CA GLU A 395 15.33 -25.66 -2.71
C GLU A 395 16.15 -26.58 -3.62
N SER A 396 17.19 -26.02 -4.25
CA SER A 396 18.16 -26.75 -5.06
C SER A 396 19.56 -26.20 -4.76
N GLY A 397 20.35 -26.96 -4.00
CA GLY A 397 21.63 -26.46 -3.48
C GLY A 397 21.43 -25.21 -2.61
N SER A 398 22.07 -24.11 -3.01
CA SER A 398 21.90 -22.81 -2.35
C SER A 398 20.72 -21.98 -2.86
N LEU A 399 19.99 -22.47 -3.87
CA LEU A 399 18.93 -21.73 -4.51
C LEU A 399 17.60 -21.97 -3.81
N ARG A 400 16.91 -20.89 -3.44
CA ARG A 400 15.51 -20.88 -3.03
C ARG A 400 14.64 -20.59 -4.25
N ILE A 401 13.64 -21.40 -4.53
CA ILE A 401 12.79 -21.36 -5.72
C ILE A 401 11.36 -21.12 -5.26
N TYR A 402 10.91 -19.87 -5.36
CA TYR A 402 9.53 -19.48 -5.14
C TYR A 402 8.73 -19.69 -6.42
N GLN A 403 7.57 -20.34 -6.33
CA GLN A 403 6.84 -20.82 -7.48
C GLN A 403 5.41 -20.33 -7.50
N LEU A 404 4.96 -19.85 -8.65
CA LEU A 404 3.56 -19.61 -9.00
C LEU A 404 3.20 -20.53 -10.16
N ARG A 405 2.49 -21.62 -9.87
CA ARG A 405 2.04 -22.60 -10.88
C ARG A 405 0.66 -22.24 -11.36
N GLY A 406 0.57 -21.81 -12.62
CA GLY A 406 -0.67 -21.43 -13.28
C GLY A 406 -1.19 -22.47 -14.26
N ILE A 407 -2.31 -22.14 -14.93
CA ILE A 407 -2.95 -23.01 -15.92
C ILE A 407 -2.11 -23.10 -17.20
N ALA A 408 -1.62 -21.98 -17.69
CA ALA A 408 -0.83 -21.87 -18.92
C ALA A 408 0.63 -21.49 -18.67
N THR A 409 0.93 -20.93 -17.51
CA THR A 409 2.24 -20.39 -17.19
C THR A 409 2.67 -20.77 -15.78
N THR A 410 3.89 -21.27 -15.61
CA THR A 410 4.55 -21.36 -14.30
C THR A 410 5.62 -20.29 -14.24
N LEU A 411 5.59 -19.46 -13.15
CA LEU A 411 6.61 -18.47 -12.85
C LEU A 411 7.45 -18.95 -11.68
N LEU A 412 8.78 -18.86 -11.83
CA LEU A 412 9.71 -19.13 -10.75
C LEU A 412 10.51 -17.86 -10.46
N TRP A 413 10.66 -17.51 -9.20
CA TRP A 413 11.67 -16.58 -8.75
C TRP A 413 12.72 -17.34 -7.97
N ILE A 414 13.93 -17.38 -8.54
CA ILE A 414 15.07 -18.12 -8.03
C ILE A 414 15.96 -17.14 -7.32
N ARG A 415 16.21 -17.37 -6.03
CA ARG A 415 17.02 -16.51 -5.16
C ARG A 415 18.23 -17.29 -4.64
N ASP A 416 19.44 -16.77 -4.82
CA ASP A 416 20.62 -17.35 -4.18
C ASP A 416 20.59 -17.11 -2.67
N GLY A 417 20.41 -18.17 -1.91
CA GLY A 417 20.33 -18.14 -0.44
C GLY A 417 21.61 -17.71 0.27
N ARG A 418 22.75 -17.75 -0.41
CA ARG A 418 24.06 -17.30 0.14
C ARG A 418 24.14 -15.78 0.19
N ASN A 419 23.40 -15.10 -0.67
CA ASN A 419 23.35 -13.65 -0.69
C ASN A 419 22.20 -13.10 0.15
N ASN A 420 22.44 -12.13 0.98
CA ASN A 420 21.44 -11.42 1.76
C ASN A 420 22.05 -10.12 2.29
N TRP A 421 21.24 -9.34 3.00
CA TRP A 421 21.68 -8.09 3.60
C TRP A 421 22.88 -8.23 4.52
N LYS A 422 23.02 -9.35 5.22
CA LYS A 422 24.15 -9.59 6.12
C LYS A 422 25.43 -9.83 5.32
N SER A 423 25.43 -10.80 4.40
CA SER A 423 26.60 -11.15 3.61
C SER A 423 27.06 -9.98 2.72
N GLU A 424 26.14 -9.28 2.05
CA GLU A 424 26.52 -8.23 1.10
C GLU A 424 26.73 -6.87 1.78
N LEU A 425 25.83 -6.43 2.68
CA LEU A 425 25.88 -5.08 3.23
C LEU A 425 26.73 -4.99 4.49
N ILE A 426 26.76 -6.02 5.33
CA ILE A 426 27.54 -6.02 6.56
C ILE A 426 28.93 -6.60 6.32
N ASP A 427 28.99 -7.80 5.74
CA ASP A 427 30.26 -8.53 5.56
C ASP A 427 31.01 -8.10 4.28
N GLY A 428 30.38 -7.33 3.39
CA GLY A 428 30.97 -6.79 2.16
C GLY A 428 31.28 -7.86 1.12
N ILE A 429 30.65 -9.04 1.19
CA ILE A 429 30.86 -10.16 0.30
C ILE A 429 30.10 -9.93 -0.99
N ARG A 430 30.82 -9.78 -2.10
CA ARG A 430 30.17 -9.66 -3.41
C ARG A 430 29.51 -10.97 -3.83
N PRO A 431 28.29 -10.94 -4.43
CA PRO A 431 27.66 -12.16 -4.91
C PRO A 431 28.46 -12.82 -6.04
N ASP A 432 28.63 -14.12 -5.94
CA ASP A 432 29.23 -14.92 -7.01
C ASP A 432 28.31 -14.99 -8.24
N VAL A 433 28.90 -15.26 -9.40
CA VAL A 433 28.14 -15.71 -10.56
C VAL A 433 27.72 -17.16 -10.32
N ILE A 434 26.44 -17.43 -10.47
CA ILE A 434 25.89 -18.77 -10.49
C ILE A 434 25.91 -19.26 -11.94
N SER A 435 26.65 -20.33 -12.21
CA SER A 435 26.84 -20.86 -13.54
C SER A 435 26.62 -22.37 -13.59
N GLY A 436 26.12 -22.87 -14.73
CA GLY A 436 25.94 -24.30 -14.96
C GLY A 436 24.81 -24.95 -14.14
N GLU A 437 23.97 -24.19 -13.52
CA GLU A 437 22.84 -24.70 -12.75
C GLU A 437 21.68 -25.16 -13.64
N ASN A 438 21.03 -26.25 -13.20
CA ASN A 438 19.89 -26.82 -13.88
C ASN A 438 18.74 -27.05 -12.89
N ILE A 439 17.52 -26.77 -13.31
CA ILE A 439 16.31 -27.03 -12.51
C ILE A 439 15.49 -28.11 -13.19
N GLY A 440 15.19 -29.19 -12.44
CA GLY A 440 14.30 -30.24 -12.91
C GLY A 440 12.85 -29.75 -13.01
N LEU A 441 12.16 -30.05 -14.11
CA LEU A 441 10.73 -29.75 -14.25
C LEU A 441 9.90 -30.38 -13.12
N ALA A 442 10.23 -31.62 -12.73
CA ALA A 442 9.59 -32.31 -11.63
C ALA A 442 9.77 -31.57 -10.28
N THR A 443 10.92 -30.94 -10.03
CA THR A 443 11.20 -30.16 -8.82
C THR A 443 10.27 -28.95 -8.72
N VAL A 444 9.83 -28.42 -9.85
CA VAL A 444 8.95 -27.24 -9.91
C VAL A 444 7.50 -27.62 -10.33
N GLY A 445 7.16 -28.90 -10.21
CA GLY A 445 5.79 -29.40 -10.41
C GLY A 445 5.26 -29.27 -11.84
N VAL A 446 6.15 -29.14 -12.84
CA VAL A 446 5.76 -29.06 -14.26
C VAL A 446 5.80 -30.46 -14.87
N GLY A 447 4.62 -30.92 -15.30
CA GLY A 447 4.46 -32.20 -16.00
C GLY A 447 4.53 -32.01 -17.53
N GLY A 448 5.38 -32.81 -18.20
CA GLY A 448 5.54 -32.76 -19.66
C GLY A 448 6.55 -31.71 -20.13
N GLU A 449 6.74 -31.62 -21.45
CA GLU A 449 7.64 -30.66 -22.06
C GLU A 449 6.98 -29.30 -22.23
N PRO A 450 7.62 -28.20 -21.78
CA PRO A 450 7.11 -26.85 -21.96
C PRO A 450 7.19 -26.42 -23.43
N LYS A 451 6.25 -25.59 -23.87
CA LYS A 451 6.29 -24.96 -25.19
C LYS A 451 7.44 -23.95 -25.31
N LYS A 452 7.68 -23.24 -24.22
CA LYS A 452 8.76 -22.22 -24.16
C LYS A 452 9.22 -22.01 -22.72
N VAL A 453 10.52 -21.80 -22.55
CA VAL A 453 11.13 -21.36 -21.31
C VAL A 453 11.94 -20.10 -21.56
N THR A 454 11.69 -19.05 -20.79
CA THR A 454 12.47 -17.81 -20.83
C THR A 454 12.93 -17.42 -19.44
N CYS A 455 14.11 -16.84 -19.36
CA CYS A 455 14.70 -16.33 -18.12
C CYS A 455 14.80 -14.81 -18.19
N TYR A 456 14.43 -14.14 -17.12
CA TYR A 456 14.61 -12.71 -16.96
C TYR A 456 15.58 -12.43 -15.81
N ASP A 457 16.68 -11.76 -16.11
CA ASP A 457 17.60 -11.26 -15.10
C ASP A 457 17.18 -9.83 -14.69
N PRO A 458 16.59 -9.64 -13.51
CA PRO A 458 16.14 -8.33 -13.05
C PRO A 458 17.29 -7.38 -12.71
N TRP A 459 18.51 -7.87 -12.51
CA TRP A 459 19.67 -7.03 -12.20
C TRP A 459 20.27 -6.40 -13.45
N THR A 460 20.23 -7.11 -14.58
CA THR A 460 20.69 -6.60 -15.86
C THR A 460 19.57 -6.13 -16.79
N ASN A 461 18.30 -6.38 -16.44
CA ASN A 461 17.11 -6.11 -17.26
C ASN A 461 17.12 -6.81 -18.61
N LYS A 462 17.43 -8.09 -18.62
CA LYS A 462 17.56 -8.85 -19.86
C LYS A 462 16.74 -10.13 -19.82
N TRP A 463 16.07 -10.40 -20.92
CA TRP A 463 15.47 -11.69 -21.21
C TRP A 463 16.42 -12.55 -22.03
N ALA A 464 16.40 -13.84 -21.78
CA ALA A 464 17.08 -14.86 -22.57
C ALA A 464 16.17 -16.10 -22.69
N ASP A 465 16.21 -16.78 -23.83
CA ASP A 465 15.59 -18.09 -23.95
C ASP A 465 16.45 -19.12 -23.18
N ALA A 466 15.79 -20.07 -22.54
CA ALA A 466 16.46 -21.16 -21.83
C ALA A 466 16.18 -22.51 -22.53
N VAL A 467 17.17 -23.35 -22.53
CA VAL A 467 17.07 -24.71 -23.06
C VAL A 467 16.46 -25.61 -22.02
N CYS A 468 15.45 -26.38 -22.44
CA CYS A 468 14.87 -27.44 -21.61
C CYS A 468 15.11 -28.79 -22.32
N GLU A 469 15.96 -29.62 -21.72
CA GLU A 469 16.29 -30.95 -22.26
C GLU A 469 16.25 -31.99 -21.14
N ASN A 470 15.76 -33.17 -21.49
CA ASN A 470 15.66 -34.30 -20.54
C ASN A 470 14.97 -33.94 -19.23
N GLY A 471 13.93 -33.09 -19.31
CA GLY A 471 13.18 -32.64 -18.14
C GLY A 471 13.94 -31.66 -17.21
N LYS A 472 15.00 -31.03 -17.71
CA LYS A 472 15.80 -30.02 -16.97
C LYS A 472 15.90 -28.73 -17.76
N ILE A 473 15.75 -27.62 -17.06
CA ILE A 473 15.94 -26.27 -17.57
C ILE A 473 17.38 -25.86 -17.26
N ALA A 474 18.18 -25.57 -18.28
CA ALA A 474 19.49 -24.99 -18.11
C ALA A 474 19.36 -23.48 -17.83
N LEU A 475 19.80 -23.03 -16.66
CA LEU A 475 19.76 -21.62 -16.31
C LEU A 475 20.92 -20.86 -16.94
N PRO A 476 20.69 -19.63 -17.46
CA PRO A 476 21.80 -18.75 -17.82
C PRO A 476 22.59 -18.35 -16.57
N ASP A 477 23.81 -17.86 -16.77
CA ASP A 477 24.61 -17.29 -15.70
C ASP A 477 23.88 -16.08 -15.09
N PHE A 478 23.79 -16.02 -13.77
CA PHE A 478 23.13 -14.90 -13.06
C PHE A 478 23.80 -14.62 -11.72
N ARG A 479 23.40 -13.51 -11.09
CA ARG A 479 23.75 -13.16 -9.71
C ARG A 479 22.51 -12.86 -8.91
N ARG A 480 22.52 -13.15 -7.62
CA ARG A 480 21.47 -12.84 -6.64
C ARG A 480 20.12 -13.51 -6.94
N SER A 481 19.52 -13.23 -8.11
CA SER A 481 18.20 -13.78 -8.45
C SER A 481 17.93 -13.82 -9.95
N LEU A 482 17.04 -14.71 -10.34
CA LEU A 482 16.57 -14.90 -11.71
C LEU A 482 15.06 -15.19 -11.70
N VAL A 483 14.32 -14.69 -12.68
CA VAL A 483 12.93 -15.11 -12.93
C VAL A 483 12.89 -16.08 -14.10
N VAL A 484 12.21 -17.20 -13.96
CA VAL A 484 11.99 -18.16 -15.05
C VAL A 484 10.49 -18.21 -15.36
N ARG A 485 10.15 -18.04 -16.63
CA ARG A 485 8.79 -18.19 -17.14
C ARG A 485 8.72 -19.45 -18.00
N ILE A 486 7.88 -20.38 -17.62
CA ILE A 486 7.63 -21.65 -18.29
C ILE A 486 6.24 -21.59 -18.88
N THR A 487 6.10 -21.60 -20.21
CA THR A 487 4.81 -21.69 -20.92
C THR A 487 4.48 -23.13 -21.18
N LEU A 488 3.27 -23.58 -20.78
CA LEU A 488 2.78 -24.96 -20.85
C LEU A 488 2.00 -25.24 -22.13
#